data_27e3adc12320c3c6150d2c1b7169fda3
#
_entry.id   27e3adc12320c3c6150d2c1b7169fda3
#
_cell.length_a   1.000
_cell.length_b   1.000
_cell.length_c   1.000
_cell.angle_alpha   90.00
_cell.angle_beta   90.00
_cell.angle_gamma   90.00
#
_symmetry.space_group_name_H-M   'P 1'
#
loop_
_entity.id
_entity.type
_entity.pdbx_description
1 polymer ?
#
loop_
_entity_poly.entity_id
_entity_poly.type
_entity_poly.pdbx_seq_one_letter_code
_entity_poly.pdbx_strand_id
1 'polypeptide(L)'
;GLRVRSNWVPLRKVAMPMVRAVIATEDNHFLSHRGFDWDAIDRALDENREGKRLRGGSTISQQTAKNVFCLPARTWLRKGVEAWFTVLIETFWSKRRIMEVYLNVIETGRNMYGVEAPARDVYGKTAAELNAYEASMIATVLPNPLRRDMAAPSGYMVRRAAQVRSLMGKLGPIEFDRPEGGKDKN
;
A
#
# COMPACT_ATOMS: atom_id res chain seq x y z
N GLY A 1 -27.02 2.22 11.73
CA GLY A 1 -25.64 2.56 12.11
C GLY A 1 -24.65 2.03 11.06
N LEU A 2 -23.66 2.83 10.67
CA LEU A 2 -22.62 2.44 9.73
C LEU A 2 -21.72 1.38 10.40
N ARG A 3 -21.77 0.12 9.94
CA ARG A 3 -20.93 -0.95 10.46
C ARG A 3 -19.54 -0.85 9.80
N VAL A 4 -18.51 -0.60 10.59
CA VAL A 4 -17.12 -0.67 10.14
C VAL A 4 -16.73 -2.15 9.96
N ARG A 5 -16.16 -2.48 8.81
CA ARG A 5 -15.68 -3.83 8.47
C ARG A 5 -14.15 -3.80 8.48
N SER A 6 -13.59 -4.43 9.48
CA SER A 6 -12.15 -4.58 9.67
C SER A 6 -11.88 -5.88 10.44
N ASN A 7 -11.04 -6.73 9.89
CA ASN A 7 -10.58 -7.96 10.52
C ASN A 7 -9.07 -8.02 10.41
N TRP A 8 -8.39 -7.96 11.56
CA TRP A 8 -6.93 -8.04 11.58
C TRP A 8 -6.43 -9.43 11.19
N VAL A 9 -5.47 -9.46 10.27
CA VAL A 9 -4.77 -10.69 9.87
C VAL A 9 -3.25 -10.49 9.94
N PRO A 10 -2.49 -11.42 10.51
CA PRO A 10 -1.03 -11.35 10.47
C PRO A 10 -0.52 -11.50 9.03
N LEU A 11 0.62 -10.86 8.71
CA LEU A 11 1.17 -10.85 7.35
C LEU A 11 1.36 -12.26 6.77
N ARG A 12 1.72 -13.25 7.61
CA ARG A 12 1.86 -14.66 7.18
C ARG A 12 0.55 -15.30 6.67
N LYS A 13 -0.59 -14.69 6.96
CA LYS A 13 -1.93 -15.07 6.49
C LYS A 13 -2.45 -14.16 5.38
N VAL A 14 -1.59 -13.40 4.75
CA VAL A 14 -1.92 -12.63 3.54
C VAL A 14 -1.20 -13.25 2.36
N ALA A 15 -1.92 -13.48 1.27
CA ALA A 15 -1.36 -14.04 0.05
C ALA A 15 -0.25 -13.15 -0.51
N MET A 16 0.86 -13.73 -0.94
CA MET A 16 1.98 -12.99 -1.54
C MET A 16 1.56 -12.13 -2.74
N PRO A 17 0.62 -12.53 -3.60
CA PRO A 17 0.08 -11.64 -4.64
C PRO A 17 -0.42 -10.30 -4.11
N MET A 18 -1.05 -10.25 -2.92
CA MET A 18 -1.53 -8.98 -2.33
C MET A 18 -0.38 -8.08 -1.91
N VAL A 19 0.63 -8.64 -1.27
CA VAL A 19 1.85 -7.91 -0.89
C VAL A 19 2.54 -7.34 -2.14
N ARG A 20 2.70 -8.15 -3.19
CA ARG A 20 3.30 -7.73 -4.47
C ARG A 20 2.49 -6.63 -5.14
N ALA A 21 1.16 -6.73 -5.15
CA ALA A 21 0.28 -5.75 -5.76
C ALA A 21 0.41 -4.38 -5.11
N VAL A 22 0.45 -4.33 -3.77
CA VAL A 22 0.63 -3.11 -3.00
C VAL A 22 2.01 -2.48 -3.23
N ILE A 23 3.08 -3.27 -3.14
CA ILE A 23 4.44 -2.78 -3.41
C ILE A 23 4.54 -2.23 -4.84
N ALA A 24 4.01 -2.94 -5.83
CA ALA A 24 4.07 -2.54 -7.22
C ALA A 24 3.31 -1.23 -7.53
N THR A 25 2.27 -0.91 -6.76
CA THR A 25 1.39 0.25 -7.04
C THR A 25 1.66 1.45 -6.16
N GLU A 26 1.95 1.22 -4.89
CA GLU A 26 2.06 2.26 -3.89
C GLU A 26 3.51 2.67 -3.61
N ASP A 27 4.44 1.69 -3.66
CA ASP A 27 5.81 1.93 -3.21
C ASP A 27 6.76 0.83 -3.68
N ASN A 28 7.20 0.91 -4.92
CA ASN A 28 8.05 -0.13 -5.53
C ASN A 28 9.46 -0.23 -4.93
N HIS A 29 9.86 0.76 -4.15
CA HIS A 29 11.14 0.81 -3.42
C HIS A 29 10.97 0.57 -1.91
N PHE A 30 9.83 0.08 -1.47
CA PHE A 30 9.48 -0.08 -0.05
C PHE A 30 10.56 -0.76 0.78
N LEU A 31 11.23 -1.78 0.24
CA LEU A 31 12.26 -2.55 0.95
C LEU A 31 13.63 -1.87 0.97
N SER A 32 13.85 -0.82 0.18
CA SER A 32 15.16 -0.18 0.02
C SER A 32 15.28 1.20 0.66
N HIS A 33 14.16 1.91 0.90
CA HIS A 33 14.18 3.21 1.55
C HIS A 33 13.85 3.12 3.05
N ARG A 34 14.11 4.20 3.80
CA ARG A 34 13.77 4.37 5.22
C ARG A 34 12.66 5.40 5.40
N GLY A 35 11.47 5.05 4.98
CA GLY A 35 10.26 5.85 5.16
C GLY A 35 9.98 6.86 4.06
N PHE A 36 10.99 7.40 3.40
CA PHE A 36 10.86 8.37 2.31
C PHE A 36 11.61 7.88 1.08
N ASP A 37 10.93 7.84 -0.06
CA ASP A 37 11.54 7.60 -1.38
C ASP A 37 11.89 8.94 -2.01
N TRP A 38 13.11 9.40 -1.73
CA TRP A 38 13.60 10.70 -2.22
C TRP A 38 13.64 10.75 -3.74
N ASP A 39 14.01 9.66 -4.40
CA ASP A 39 14.04 9.57 -5.85
C ASP A 39 12.63 9.68 -6.45
N ALA A 40 11.63 9.10 -5.79
CA ALA A 40 10.24 9.24 -6.21
C ALA A 40 9.71 10.67 -5.97
N ILE A 41 10.15 11.32 -4.90
CA ILE A 41 9.80 12.72 -4.61
C ILE A 41 10.38 13.65 -5.67
N ASP A 42 11.66 13.49 -6.02
CA ASP A 42 12.33 14.32 -7.03
C ASP A 42 11.67 14.13 -8.40
N ARG A 43 11.41 12.89 -8.81
CA ARG A 43 10.65 12.61 -10.05
C ARG A 43 9.27 13.25 -10.06
N ALA A 44 8.54 13.18 -8.95
CA ALA A 44 7.22 13.79 -8.83
C ALA A 44 7.26 15.32 -8.92
N LEU A 45 8.31 15.96 -8.40
CA LEU A 45 8.53 17.40 -8.52
C LEU A 45 8.81 17.81 -9.98
N ASP A 46 9.63 17.04 -10.69
CA ASP A 46 9.96 17.31 -12.09
C ASP A 46 8.74 17.10 -12.99
N GLU A 47 7.98 16.00 -12.81
CA GLU A 47 6.74 15.76 -13.54
C GLU A 47 5.69 16.88 -13.29
N ASN A 48 5.65 17.44 -12.08
CA ASN A 48 4.75 18.55 -11.74
C ASN A 48 5.17 19.86 -12.42
N ARG A 49 6.46 20.13 -12.54
CA ARG A 49 7.00 21.29 -13.30
C ARG A 49 6.65 21.21 -14.79
N GLU A 50 6.58 20.00 -15.34
CA GLU A 50 6.19 19.74 -16.72
C GLU A 50 4.67 19.70 -16.95
N GLY A 51 3.85 20.00 -15.92
CA GLY A 51 2.38 19.99 -16.00
C GLY A 51 1.78 18.59 -16.14
N LYS A 52 2.53 17.54 -15.88
CA LYS A 52 2.07 16.16 -15.86
C LYS A 52 1.30 15.88 -14.55
N ARG A 53 0.35 14.97 -14.61
CA ARG A 53 -0.50 14.62 -13.47
C ARG A 53 0.34 14.08 -12.31
N LEU A 54 0.27 14.75 -11.15
CA LEU A 54 0.91 14.32 -9.90
C LEU A 54 0.66 12.84 -9.63
N ARG A 55 1.72 12.03 -9.66
CA ARG A 55 1.71 10.71 -9.03
C ARG A 55 1.87 10.90 -7.53
N GLY A 56 1.13 10.12 -6.73
CA GLY A 56 1.26 10.16 -5.28
C GLY A 56 2.67 9.72 -4.88
N GLY A 57 3.44 10.63 -4.28
CA GLY A 57 4.80 10.35 -3.79
C GLY A 57 4.83 9.88 -2.33
N SER A 58 3.71 9.44 -1.76
CA SER A 58 3.67 8.94 -0.38
C SER A 58 3.98 7.45 -0.33
N THR A 59 4.95 7.07 0.48
CA THR A 59 5.36 5.68 0.70
C THR A 59 4.34 4.90 1.53
N ILE A 60 4.46 3.57 1.53
CA ILE A 60 3.67 2.69 2.42
C ILE A 60 3.86 3.08 3.88
N SER A 61 5.08 3.42 4.30
CA SER A 61 5.37 3.86 5.67
C SER A 61 4.64 5.17 6.02
N GLN A 62 4.65 6.15 5.13
CA GLN A 62 3.92 7.41 5.31
C GLN A 62 2.41 7.19 5.38
N GLN A 63 1.87 6.32 4.52
CA GLN A 63 0.45 5.97 4.55
C GLN A 63 0.07 5.24 5.84
N THR A 64 0.94 4.35 6.33
CA THR A 64 0.76 3.64 7.61
C THR A 64 0.75 4.64 8.77
N ALA A 65 1.75 5.52 8.84
CA ALA A 65 1.84 6.56 9.87
C ALA A 65 0.59 7.44 9.87
N LYS A 66 0.14 7.88 8.68
CA LYS A 66 -1.08 8.68 8.53
C LYS A 66 -2.31 7.94 9.06
N ASN A 67 -2.52 6.69 8.65
CA ASN A 67 -3.75 5.96 8.96
C ASN A 67 -3.83 5.51 10.44
N VAL A 68 -2.69 5.33 11.10
CA VAL A 68 -2.64 4.87 12.52
C VAL A 68 -2.62 6.04 13.50
N PHE A 69 -1.87 7.11 13.20
CA PHE A 69 -1.54 8.13 14.20
C PHE A 69 -2.09 9.52 13.88
N CYS A 70 -2.56 9.78 12.66
CA CYS A 70 -3.02 11.11 12.29
C CYS A 70 -4.54 11.21 12.26
N LEU A 71 -5.06 12.31 12.81
CA LEU A 71 -6.47 12.67 12.67
C LEU A 71 -6.79 13.07 11.22
N PRO A 72 -8.03 12.87 10.74
CA PRO A 72 -8.45 13.27 9.40
C PRO A 72 -8.54 14.79 9.29
N ALA A 73 -7.43 15.46 9.02
CA ALA A 73 -7.32 16.89 8.77
C ALA A 73 -6.42 17.15 7.55
N ARG A 74 -6.67 18.25 6.82
CA ARG A 74 -5.85 18.66 5.67
C ARG A 74 -5.04 19.91 6.04
N THR A 75 -4.02 19.76 6.89
CA THR A 75 -3.16 20.84 7.36
C THR A 75 -1.69 20.49 7.16
N TRP A 76 -0.84 21.52 7.04
CA TRP A 76 0.62 21.34 7.01
C TRP A 76 1.14 20.73 8.32
N LEU A 77 0.52 21.11 9.45
CA LEU A 77 0.86 20.52 10.76
C LEU A 77 0.67 19.00 10.76
N ARG A 78 -0.47 18.51 10.23
CA ARG A 78 -0.70 17.07 10.09
C ARG A 78 0.38 16.39 9.23
N LYS A 79 0.84 17.05 8.15
CA LYS A 79 1.91 16.48 7.31
C LYS A 79 3.24 16.39 8.05
N GLY A 80 3.54 17.35 8.93
CA GLY A 80 4.69 17.29 9.83
C GLY A 80 4.58 16.14 10.84
N VAL A 81 3.41 15.96 11.45
CA VAL A 81 3.13 14.83 12.37
C VAL A 81 3.23 13.49 11.64
N GLU A 82 2.71 13.37 10.42
CA GLU A 82 2.85 12.18 9.58
C GLU A 82 4.32 11.85 9.33
N ALA A 83 5.13 12.83 8.95
CA ALA A 83 6.57 12.64 8.72
C ALA A 83 7.29 12.19 9.99
N TRP A 84 6.96 12.79 11.14
CA TRP A 84 7.51 12.39 12.43
C TRP A 84 7.20 10.93 12.77
N PHE A 85 5.93 10.52 12.67
CA PHE A 85 5.54 9.13 12.91
C PHE A 85 6.13 8.17 11.87
N THR A 86 6.36 8.61 10.63
CA THR A 86 7.05 7.81 9.62
C THR A 86 8.48 7.48 10.07
N VAL A 87 9.22 8.45 10.59
CA VAL A 87 10.57 8.21 11.14
C VAL A 87 10.51 7.24 12.32
N LEU A 88 9.54 7.40 13.23
CA LEU A 88 9.40 6.53 14.39
C LEU A 88 9.09 5.08 13.98
N ILE A 89 8.13 4.84 13.10
CA ILE A 89 7.80 3.47 12.69
C ILE A 89 8.94 2.81 11.92
N GLU A 90 9.69 3.56 11.10
CA GLU A 90 10.87 3.02 10.40
C GLU A 90 12.06 2.75 11.34
N THR A 91 12.11 3.43 12.48
CA THR A 91 13.15 3.22 13.50
C THR A 91 12.82 2.00 14.37
N PHE A 92 11.55 1.82 14.74
CA PHE A 92 11.14 0.83 15.74
C PHE A 92 10.46 -0.42 15.18
N TRP A 93 9.96 -0.37 13.94
CA TRP A 93 9.28 -1.50 13.31
C TRP A 93 10.10 -2.03 12.13
N SER A 94 10.10 -3.35 11.97
CA SER A 94 10.61 -3.96 10.74
C SER A 94 9.71 -3.64 9.54
N LYS A 95 10.25 -3.70 8.32
CA LYS A 95 9.46 -3.59 7.08
C LYS A 95 8.31 -4.58 7.04
N ARG A 96 8.52 -5.77 7.56
CA ARG A 96 7.49 -6.80 7.74
C ARG A 96 6.33 -6.29 8.60
N ARG A 97 6.64 -5.65 9.74
CA ARG A 97 5.61 -5.09 10.63
C ARG A 97 4.88 -3.91 10.02
N ILE A 98 5.59 -3.02 9.34
CA ILE A 98 4.97 -1.88 8.64
C ILE A 98 3.99 -2.38 7.58
N MET A 99 4.38 -3.35 6.75
CA MET A 99 3.51 -3.97 5.75
C MET A 99 2.30 -4.64 6.39
N GLU A 100 2.49 -5.37 7.48
CA GLU A 100 1.38 -6.02 8.20
C GLU A 100 0.36 -4.99 8.67
N VAL A 101 0.80 -3.92 9.32
CA VAL A 101 -0.09 -2.85 9.79
C VAL A 101 -0.77 -2.16 8.61
N TYR A 102 -0.02 -1.80 7.57
CA TYR A 102 -0.57 -1.19 6.36
C TYR A 102 -1.75 -1.98 5.80
N LEU A 103 -1.55 -3.28 5.55
CA LEU A 103 -2.56 -4.17 4.98
C LEU A 103 -3.80 -4.38 5.89
N ASN A 104 -3.73 -3.97 7.14
CA ASN A 104 -4.85 -4.05 8.07
C ASN A 104 -5.59 -2.71 8.29
N VAL A 105 -4.93 -1.57 8.04
CA VAL A 105 -5.51 -0.25 8.34
C VAL A 105 -5.90 0.55 7.11
N ILE A 106 -5.48 0.14 5.91
CA ILE A 106 -5.79 0.88 4.70
C ILE A 106 -7.27 0.79 4.35
N GLU A 107 -7.87 1.92 3.96
CA GLU A 107 -9.24 1.95 3.48
C GLU A 107 -9.32 1.31 2.08
N THR A 108 -10.18 0.30 1.95
CA THR A 108 -10.39 -0.48 0.72
C THR A 108 -11.79 -0.33 0.13
N GLY A 109 -12.64 0.44 0.79
CA GLY A 109 -14.01 0.73 0.37
C GLY A 109 -14.76 1.51 1.44
N ARG A 110 -16.00 1.86 1.19
CA ARG A 110 -16.81 2.60 2.16
C ARG A 110 -16.97 1.81 3.46
N ASN A 111 -16.39 2.33 4.56
CA ASN A 111 -16.33 1.68 5.87
C ASN A 111 -15.68 0.28 5.85
N MET A 112 -14.78 0.03 4.91
CA MET A 112 -14.08 -1.21 4.72
C MET A 112 -12.58 -0.95 4.86
N TYR A 113 -11.95 -1.59 5.84
CA TYR A 113 -10.54 -1.40 6.17
C TYR A 113 -9.78 -2.72 6.17
N GLY A 114 -8.54 -2.66 5.70
CA GLY A 114 -7.67 -3.81 5.54
C GLY A 114 -8.04 -4.67 4.33
N VAL A 115 -7.22 -5.69 4.08
CA VAL A 115 -7.36 -6.57 2.90
C VAL A 115 -8.25 -7.78 3.16
N GLU A 116 -8.45 -8.17 4.41
CA GLU A 116 -9.33 -9.29 4.77
C GLU A 116 -10.81 -8.96 4.52
N ALA A 117 -11.22 -7.71 4.76
CA ALA A 117 -12.60 -7.30 4.56
C ALA A 117 -13.05 -7.45 3.08
N PRO A 118 -12.35 -6.89 2.07
CA PRO A 118 -12.72 -7.12 0.68
C PRO A 118 -12.52 -8.57 0.23
N ALA A 119 -11.56 -9.31 0.78
CA ALA A 119 -11.40 -10.72 0.48
C ALA A 119 -12.66 -11.50 0.85
N ARG A 120 -13.24 -11.25 2.01
CA ARG A 120 -14.47 -11.91 2.47
C ARG A 120 -15.71 -11.39 1.78
N ASP A 121 -15.89 -10.07 1.75
CA ASP A 121 -17.15 -9.45 1.36
C ASP A 121 -17.36 -9.44 -0.15
N VAL A 122 -16.29 -9.36 -0.94
CA VAL A 122 -16.36 -9.28 -2.40
C VAL A 122 -16.03 -10.62 -3.06
N TYR A 123 -15.04 -11.34 -2.52
CA TYR A 123 -14.54 -12.56 -3.15
C TYR A 123 -14.92 -13.85 -2.41
N GLY A 124 -15.55 -13.76 -1.22
CA GLY A 124 -15.96 -14.92 -0.42
C GLY A 124 -14.78 -15.78 0.09
N LYS A 125 -13.59 -15.18 0.25
CA LYS A 125 -12.33 -15.83 0.59
C LYS A 125 -11.66 -15.17 1.79
N THR A 126 -10.59 -15.76 2.28
CA THR A 126 -9.65 -15.11 3.20
C THR A 126 -8.58 -14.34 2.42
N ALA A 127 -7.88 -13.41 3.06
CA ALA A 127 -6.74 -12.73 2.46
C ALA A 127 -5.61 -13.68 2.07
N ALA A 128 -5.52 -14.86 2.69
CA ALA A 128 -4.55 -15.90 2.33
C ALA A 128 -4.83 -16.58 0.99
N GLU A 129 -6.08 -16.53 0.52
CA GLU A 129 -6.54 -17.21 -0.70
C GLU A 129 -6.65 -16.29 -1.91
N LEU A 130 -6.30 -14.99 -1.75
CA LEU A 130 -6.35 -14.01 -2.84
C LEU A 130 -5.38 -14.41 -3.96
N ASN A 131 -5.90 -14.52 -5.17
CA ASN A 131 -5.09 -14.73 -6.36
C ASN A 131 -4.57 -13.38 -6.92
N ALA A 132 -3.75 -13.42 -7.97
CA ALA A 132 -3.13 -12.22 -8.56
C ALA A 132 -4.16 -11.24 -9.16
N TYR A 133 -5.29 -11.73 -9.69
CA TYR A 133 -6.36 -10.88 -10.22
C TYR A 133 -7.05 -10.11 -9.09
N GLU A 134 -7.49 -10.82 -8.06
CA GLU A 134 -8.19 -10.26 -6.91
C GLU A 134 -7.30 -9.24 -6.16
N ALA A 135 -6.05 -9.61 -5.91
CA ALA A 135 -5.04 -8.73 -5.32
C ALA A 135 -4.81 -7.46 -6.15
N SER A 136 -4.69 -7.58 -7.47
CA SER A 136 -4.52 -6.43 -8.36
C SER A 136 -5.74 -5.53 -8.40
N MET A 137 -6.94 -6.09 -8.24
CA MET A 137 -8.19 -5.33 -8.19
C MET A 137 -8.28 -4.54 -6.88
N ILE A 138 -7.96 -5.16 -5.73
CA ILE A 138 -7.89 -4.47 -4.44
C ILE A 138 -6.88 -3.32 -4.53
N ALA A 139 -5.66 -3.55 -5.01
CA ALA A 139 -4.65 -2.51 -5.18
C ALA A 139 -5.11 -1.38 -6.12
N THR A 140 -5.91 -1.69 -7.15
CA THR A 140 -6.48 -0.69 -8.05
C THR A 140 -7.44 0.26 -7.33
N VAL A 141 -8.11 -0.19 -6.29
CA VAL A 141 -9.08 0.61 -5.53
C VAL A 141 -8.39 1.61 -4.60
N LEU A 142 -7.23 1.28 -4.03
CA LEU A 142 -6.56 2.04 -2.95
C LEU A 142 -6.42 3.56 -3.20
N PRO A 143 -6.10 4.06 -4.40
CA PRO A 143 -6.00 5.50 -4.61
C PRO A 143 -7.32 6.27 -4.48
N ASN A 144 -8.48 5.58 -4.59
CA ASN A 144 -9.80 6.21 -4.47
C ASN A 144 -10.87 5.20 -4.02
N PRO A 145 -10.80 4.71 -2.77
CA PRO A 145 -11.62 3.60 -2.29
C PRO A 145 -13.11 3.94 -2.18
N LEU A 146 -13.46 5.22 -2.09
CA LEU A 146 -14.86 5.65 -2.00
C LEU A 146 -15.56 5.75 -3.36
N ARG A 147 -14.80 5.79 -4.46
CA ARG A 147 -15.33 5.93 -5.84
C ARG A 147 -15.12 4.69 -6.70
N ARG A 148 -14.28 3.75 -6.29
CA ARG A 148 -13.97 2.53 -7.04
C ARG A 148 -14.62 1.34 -6.36
N ASP A 149 -15.52 0.68 -7.08
CA ASP A 149 -16.25 -0.47 -6.56
C ASP A 149 -15.66 -1.77 -7.13
N MET A 150 -15.13 -2.63 -6.27
CA MET A 150 -14.58 -3.92 -6.64
C MET A 150 -15.66 -4.93 -7.05
N ALA A 151 -16.88 -4.80 -6.53
CA ALA A 151 -17.98 -5.70 -6.85
C ALA A 151 -18.57 -5.40 -8.25
N ALA A 152 -18.42 -4.14 -8.72
CA ALA A 152 -18.86 -3.70 -10.04
C ALA A 152 -17.73 -2.91 -10.76
N PRO A 153 -16.62 -3.58 -11.13
CA PRO A 153 -15.44 -2.91 -11.65
C PRO A 153 -15.70 -2.27 -13.02
N SER A 154 -15.35 -1.00 -13.15
CA SER A 154 -15.40 -0.30 -14.44
C SER A 154 -14.34 -0.83 -15.42
N GLY A 155 -14.52 -0.56 -16.72
CA GLY A 155 -13.50 -0.91 -17.73
C GLY A 155 -12.13 -0.30 -17.46
N TYR A 156 -12.07 0.89 -16.83
CA TYR A 156 -10.80 1.47 -16.35
C TYR A 156 -10.15 0.58 -15.28
N MET A 157 -10.93 0.13 -14.29
CA MET A 157 -10.40 -0.71 -13.20
C MET A 157 -9.87 -2.04 -13.72
N VAL A 158 -10.57 -2.67 -14.66
CA VAL A 158 -10.12 -3.92 -15.28
C VAL A 158 -8.78 -3.75 -15.99
N ARG A 159 -8.65 -2.70 -16.82
CA ARG A 159 -7.38 -2.38 -17.49
C ARG A 159 -6.28 -2.04 -16.52
N ARG A 160 -6.59 -1.27 -15.47
CA ARG A 160 -5.61 -0.91 -14.44
C ARG A 160 -5.14 -2.13 -13.65
N ALA A 161 -6.04 -3.03 -13.27
CA ALA A 161 -5.67 -4.29 -12.61
C ALA A 161 -4.77 -5.17 -13.50
N ALA A 162 -4.97 -5.19 -14.81
CA ALA A 162 -4.06 -5.87 -15.74
C ALA A 162 -2.64 -5.24 -15.73
N GLN A 163 -2.57 -3.90 -15.73
CA GLN A 163 -1.28 -3.20 -15.58
C GLN A 163 -0.61 -3.51 -14.25
N VAL A 164 -1.37 -3.55 -13.14
CA VAL A 164 -0.85 -3.91 -11.81
C VAL A 164 -0.23 -5.31 -11.85
N ARG A 165 -0.91 -6.30 -12.44
CA ARG A 165 -0.34 -7.65 -12.58
C ARG A 165 0.96 -7.66 -13.37
N SER A 166 1.05 -6.88 -14.45
CA SER A 166 2.29 -6.72 -15.18
C SER A 166 3.42 -6.13 -14.32
N LEU A 167 3.11 -5.11 -13.49
CA LEU A 167 4.07 -4.52 -12.56
C LEU A 167 4.50 -5.52 -11.48
N MET A 168 3.56 -6.29 -10.92
CA MET A 168 3.86 -7.37 -9.96
C MET A 168 4.87 -8.37 -10.52
N GLY A 169 4.75 -8.72 -11.81
CA GLY A 169 5.69 -9.63 -12.49
C GLY A 169 7.11 -9.07 -12.64
N LYS A 170 7.26 -7.74 -12.62
CA LYS A 170 8.57 -7.07 -12.73
C LYS A 170 9.30 -6.92 -11.39
N LEU A 171 8.61 -7.12 -10.27
CA LEU A 171 9.24 -7.09 -8.95
C LEU A 171 10.13 -8.31 -8.76
N GLY A 172 11.31 -8.08 -8.20
CA GLY A 172 12.20 -9.14 -7.71
C GLY A 172 11.60 -9.93 -6.55
N PRO A 173 12.39 -10.79 -5.89
CA PRO A 173 12.01 -11.44 -4.65
C PRO A 173 11.66 -10.42 -3.56
N ILE A 174 10.60 -10.68 -2.80
CA ILE A 174 10.21 -9.87 -1.65
C ILE A 174 10.65 -10.58 -0.40
N GLU A 175 11.72 -10.10 0.21
CA GLU A 175 12.32 -10.63 1.43
C GLU A 175 12.31 -9.54 2.50
N PHE A 176 11.46 -9.69 3.52
CA PHE A 176 11.32 -8.71 4.60
C PHE A 176 12.46 -8.79 5.64
N ASP A 177 13.12 -9.92 5.73
CA ASP A 177 14.12 -10.23 6.77
C ASP A 177 15.55 -10.27 6.20
N ARG A 178 15.85 -9.52 5.12
CA ARG A 178 17.21 -9.38 4.65
C ARG A 178 18.03 -8.65 5.71
N PRO A 179 19.05 -9.27 6.35
CA PRO A 179 19.90 -8.57 7.29
C PRO A 179 20.53 -7.37 6.60
N GLU A 180 20.40 -6.18 7.20
CA GLU A 180 21.07 -4.97 6.71
C GLU A 180 22.58 -5.24 6.69
N GLY A 181 23.21 -5.23 5.52
CA GLY A 181 24.67 -5.21 5.40
C GLY A 181 25.38 -6.46 4.92
N GLY A 182 24.80 -7.21 4.01
CA GLY A 182 25.62 -8.07 3.13
C GLY A 182 26.36 -7.20 2.12
N LYS A 183 27.47 -6.56 2.51
CA LYS A 183 28.48 -6.11 1.53
C LYS A 183 28.96 -7.38 0.84
N ASP A 184 28.64 -7.51 -0.45
CA ASP A 184 29.32 -8.48 -1.30
C ASP A 184 30.82 -8.22 -1.19
N LYS A 185 31.50 -9.09 -0.44
CA LYS A 185 32.95 -9.21 -0.50
C LYS A 185 33.23 -10.06 -1.73
N ASN A 186 33.61 -9.43 -2.79
CA ASN A 186 34.58 -9.92 -3.77
C ASN A 186 35.36 -8.74 -4.31
#